data_a54a18a9937a97e88abd0fd4b4749614
#
_entry.id   a54a18a9937a97e88abd0fd4b4749614
#
_cell.length_a   1.000
_cell.length_b   1.000
_cell.length_c   1.000
_cell.angle_alpha   90.00
_cell.angle_beta   90.00
_cell.angle_gamma   90.00
#
_symmetry.space_group_name_H-M   'P 1'
#
loop_
_entity.id
_entity.type
_entity.pdbx_description
1 polymer ?
#
loop_
_entity_poly.entity_id
_entity_poly.type
_entity_poly.pdbx_seq_one_letter_code
_entity_poly.pdbx_strand_id
1 'polypeptide(L)'
;MASTFKNAGIAVPGTDGASAELYSATGQAVIHALFISNHSNSAKAKVDVKVTVDGGSTWRHISKMAEVAMENPLVIDKPINLESGDKIRIIATMDDGSSPVCEAFASILEV
;
A
#
# COMPACT_ATOMS: atom_id res chain seq x y z
N MET A 1 18.15 9.36 -19.57
CA MET A 1 17.53 8.15 -19.03
C MET A 1 16.01 8.28 -19.15
N ALA A 2 15.37 7.28 -19.70
CA ALA A 2 13.92 7.33 -19.90
C ALA A 2 13.17 6.93 -18.64
N SER A 3 12.12 7.67 -18.32
CA SER A 3 11.20 7.30 -17.25
C SER A 3 10.25 6.21 -17.74
N THR A 4 9.88 5.30 -16.85
CA THR A 4 9.01 4.18 -17.15
C THR A 4 7.80 4.21 -16.25
N PHE A 5 6.61 4.15 -16.85
CA PHE A 5 5.37 3.96 -16.07
C PHE A 5 5.22 2.49 -15.71
N LYS A 6 4.82 2.25 -14.46
CA LYS A 6 4.68 0.91 -13.92
C LYS A 6 3.48 0.87 -12.99
N ASN A 7 2.99 -0.31 -12.75
CA ASN A 7 1.96 -0.52 -11.74
C ASN A 7 2.34 -1.66 -10.81
N ALA A 8 1.70 -1.72 -9.66
CA ALA A 8 1.85 -2.80 -8.72
C ALA A 8 0.50 -3.06 -8.06
N GLY A 9 0.20 -4.32 -7.81
CA GLY A 9 -1.04 -4.69 -7.15
C GLY A 9 -0.85 -5.91 -6.26
N ILE A 10 -1.54 -5.93 -5.11
CA ILE A 10 -1.50 -7.06 -4.19
C ILE A 10 -2.87 -7.30 -3.57
N ALA A 11 -3.11 -8.55 -3.15
CA ALA A 11 -4.14 -8.85 -2.17
C ALA A 11 -3.57 -8.47 -0.80
N VAL A 12 -4.23 -7.58 -0.07
CA VAL A 12 -3.68 -7.02 1.16
C VAL A 12 -3.81 -8.04 2.29
N PRO A 13 -2.67 -8.41 2.93
CA PRO A 13 -2.72 -9.38 4.05
C PRO A 13 -3.11 -8.72 5.35
N GLY A 14 -3.43 -9.56 6.35
CA GLY A 14 -3.71 -9.12 7.70
C GLY A 14 -2.48 -9.07 8.61
N THR A 15 -1.34 -9.53 8.12
CA THR A 15 -0.10 -9.64 8.90
C THR A 15 1.02 -8.92 8.19
N ASP A 16 1.79 -8.15 8.93
CA ASP A 16 2.97 -7.49 8.38
C ASP A 16 4.03 -8.52 7.99
N GLY A 17 4.74 -8.25 6.91
CA GLY A 17 5.78 -9.13 6.41
C GLY A 17 5.98 -8.96 4.91
N ALA A 18 6.72 -9.90 4.31
CA ALA A 18 7.05 -9.83 2.90
C ALA A 18 5.81 -9.84 1.99
N SER A 19 4.75 -10.56 2.39
CA SER A 19 3.52 -10.61 1.60
C SER A 19 2.74 -9.30 1.59
N ALA A 20 3.03 -8.39 2.53
CA ALA A 20 2.43 -7.08 2.59
C ALA A 20 3.13 -6.05 1.69
N GLU A 21 4.25 -6.41 1.08
CA GLU A 21 5.02 -5.50 0.26
C GLU A 21 4.32 -5.23 -1.06
N LEU A 22 3.92 -3.98 -1.27
CA LEU A 22 3.32 -3.56 -2.53
C LEU A 22 4.39 -3.27 -3.57
N TYR A 23 5.47 -2.62 -3.16
CA TYR A 23 6.51 -2.19 -4.09
C TYR A 23 7.84 -2.01 -3.35
N SER A 24 8.92 -2.35 -4.03
CA SER A 24 10.29 -2.12 -3.59
C SER A 24 11.02 -1.38 -4.70
N ALA A 25 11.53 -0.20 -4.40
CA ALA A 25 12.19 0.64 -5.38
C ALA A 25 13.62 0.14 -5.66
N THR A 26 13.97 -0.01 -6.93
CA THR A 26 15.34 -0.36 -7.34
C THR A 26 16.14 0.86 -7.76
N GLY A 27 15.50 1.99 -7.88
CA GLY A 27 16.06 3.31 -8.19
C GLY A 27 15.07 4.36 -7.75
N GLN A 28 15.21 5.57 -8.25
CA GLN A 28 14.22 6.61 -7.94
C GLN A 28 12.88 6.27 -8.55
N ALA A 29 11.81 6.41 -7.76
CA ALA A 29 10.45 6.17 -8.20
C ALA A 29 9.49 7.11 -7.52
N VAL A 30 8.35 7.36 -8.16
CA VAL A 30 7.26 8.14 -7.59
C VAL A 30 5.99 7.34 -7.68
N ILE A 31 5.35 7.11 -6.53
CA ILE A 31 4.00 6.54 -6.53
C ILE A 31 3.05 7.71 -6.74
N HIS A 32 2.40 7.75 -7.91
CA HIS A 32 1.48 8.83 -8.28
C HIS A 32 0.18 8.74 -7.52
N ALA A 33 -0.32 7.53 -7.37
CA ALA A 33 -1.58 7.28 -6.68
C ALA A 33 -1.58 5.86 -6.14
N LEU A 34 -2.24 5.69 -5.01
CA LEU A 34 -2.41 4.41 -4.34
C LEU A 34 -3.89 4.24 -4.04
N PHE A 35 -4.44 3.11 -4.46
CA PHE A 35 -5.85 2.78 -4.28
C PHE A 35 -5.95 1.52 -3.44
N ILE A 36 -6.79 1.56 -2.41
CA ILE A 36 -7.06 0.39 -1.57
C ILE A 36 -8.57 0.20 -1.51
N SER A 37 -9.04 -0.95 -1.95
CA SER A 37 -10.46 -1.27 -1.98
C SER A 37 -10.76 -2.42 -1.03
N ASN A 38 -11.97 -2.40 -0.46
CA ASN A 38 -12.46 -3.43 0.44
C ASN A 38 -13.57 -4.20 -0.27
N HIS A 39 -13.36 -5.49 -0.49
CA HIS A 39 -14.28 -6.36 -1.21
C HIS A 39 -15.23 -7.14 -0.28
N SER A 40 -15.24 -6.83 1.01
CA SER A 40 -16.17 -7.45 1.94
C SER A 40 -17.61 -7.04 1.62
N ASN A 41 -18.55 -7.95 1.87
CA ASN A 41 -19.97 -7.64 1.77
C ASN A 41 -20.59 -7.25 3.12
N SER A 42 -19.83 -7.29 4.20
CA SER A 42 -20.40 -7.17 5.54
C SER A 42 -19.57 -6.38 6.54
N ALA A 43 -18.30 -6.08 6.25
CA ALA A 43 -17.43 -5.46 7.24
C ALA A 43 -16.56 -4.37 6.63
N LYS A 44 -16.30 -3.34 7.40
CA LYS A 44 -15.29 -2.34 7.09
C LYS A 44 -13.89 -2.88 7.41
N ALA A 45 -12.89 -2.31 6.78
CA ALA A 45 -11.49 -2.61 7.05
C ALA A 45 -10.79 -1.39 7.62
N LYS A 46 -9.75 -1.63 8.40
CA LYS A 46 -8.79 -0.61 8.82
C LYS A 46 -7.45 -0.97 8.21
N VAL A 47 -6.85 0.00 7.55
CA VAL A 47 -5.68 -0.22 6.71
C VAL A 47 -4.51 0.62 7.19
N ASP A 48 -3.35 -0.02 7.30
CA ASP A 48 -2.08 0.65 7.56
C ASP A 48 -1.27 0.66 6.28
N VAL A 49 -0.76 1.84 5.91
CA VAL A 49 0.19 2.01 4.81
C VAL A 49 1.49 2.49 5.41
N LYS A 50 2.55 1.72 5.22
CA LYS A 50 3.86 1.98 5.83
C LYS A 50 4.94 2.05 4.78
N VAL A 51 5.96 2.86 5.04
CA VAL A 51 7.13 3.00 4.19
C VAL A 51 8.41 2.87 5.01
N THR A 52 9.42 2.26 4.44
CA THR A 52 10.76 2.23 5.03
C THR A 52 11.76 2.90 4.10
N VAL A 53 12.68 3.65 4.69
CA VAL A 53 13.78 4.31 3.97
C VAL A 53 15.16 3.85 4.47
N ASP A 54 15.18 2.81 5.29
CA ASP A 54 16.42 2.27 5.87
C ASP A 54 16.53 0.75 5.70
N GLY A 55 15.93 0.23 4.64
CA GLY A 55 16.03 -1.19 4.31
C GLY A 55 15.12 -2.10 5.11
N GLY A 56 14.16 -1.55 5.86
CA GLY A 56 13.22 -2.33 6.65
C GLY A 56 13.50 -2.32 8.15
N SER A 57 14.49 -1.57 8.61
CA SER A 57 14.79 -1.46 10.04
C SER A 57 13.74 -0.64 10.77
N THR A 58 13.25 0.41 10.14
CA THR A 58 12.20 1.27 10.71
C THR A 58 11.11 1.48 9.66
N TRP A 59 9.87 1.30 10.06
CA TRP A 59 8.70 1.53 9.21
C TRP A 59 7.91 2.70 9.75
N ARG A 60 7.58 3.63 8.86
CA ARG A 60 6.80 4.81 9.21
C ARG A 60 5.45 4.74 8.54
N HIS A 61 4.42 5.16 9.25
CA HIS A 61 3.06 5.14 8.73
C HIS A 61 2.81 6.35 7.84
N ILE A 62 2.39 6.12 6.61
CA ILE A 62 1.76 7.12 5.76
C ILE A 62 0.31 7.27 6.19
N SER A 63 -0.33 6.14 6.49
CA SER A 63 -1.69 6.09 6.99
C SER A 63 -1.77 4.98 8.02
N LYS A 64 -2.41 5.25 9.15
CA LYS A 64 -2.56 4.29 10.23
C LYS A 64 -4.03 4.10 10.55
N MET A 65 -4.50 2.85 10.50
CA MET A 65 -5.88 2.50 10.84
C MET A 65 -6.91 3.30 10.06
N ALA A 66 -6.62 3.62 8.80
CA ALA A 66 -7.56 4.32 7.94
C ALA A 66 -8.72 3.39 7.61
N GLU A 67 -9.93 3.89 7.81
CA GLU A 67 -11.13 3.11 7.56
C GLU A 67 -11.40 3.03 6.06
N VAL A 68 -11.63 1.82 5.57
CA VAL A 68 -11.98 1.58 4.18
C VAL A 68 -13.34 0.88 4.17
N ALA A 69 -14.35 1.64 3.76
CA ALA A 69 -15.69 1.10 3.64
C ALA A 69 -15.82 0.21 2.41
N MET A 70 -16.84 -0.62 2.38
CA MET A 70 -17.09 -1.54 1.27
C MET A 70 -17.39 -0.80 -0.04
N GLU A 71 -17.86 0.42 0.04
CA GLU A 71 -18.33 1.19 -1.11
C GLU A 71 -17.36 2.27 -1.57
N ASN A 72 -16.40 2.63 -0.72
CA ASN A 72 -15.50 3.74 -0.99
C ASN A 72 -14.06 3.31 -0.82
N PRO A 73 -13.26 3.31 -1.89
CA PRO A 73 -11.84 3.01 -1.76
C PRO A 73 -11.12 4.11 -0.99
N LEU A 74 -10.03 3.74 -0.33
CA LEU A 74 -9.07 4.70 0.18
C LEU A 74 -8.17 5.10 -0.98
N VAL A 75 -8.09 6.39 -1.25
CA VAL A 75 -7.24 6.91 -2.32
C VAL A 75 -6.20 7.84 -1.73
N ILE A 76 -4.93 7.52 -1.94
CA ILE A 76 -3.82 8.42 -1.61
C ILE A 76 -3.33 8.97 -2.95
N ASP A 77 -3.69 10.22 -3.25
CA ASP A 77 -3.41 10.86 -4.53
C ASP A 77 -2.27 11.86 -4.46
N LYS A 78 -1.60 11.95 -3.32
CA LYS A 78 -0.38 12.73 -3.17
C LYS A 78 0.82 11.89 -3.57
N PRO A 79 1.78 12.44 -4.31
CA PRO A 79 2.95 11.68 -4.71
C PRO A 79 3.77 11.20 -3.52
N ILE A 80 4.24 9.97 -3.61
CA ILE A 80 5.15 9.38 -2.63
C ILE A 80 6.46 9.10 -3.34
N ASN A 81 7.52 9.82 -2.95
CA ASN A 81 8.85 9.65 -3.53
C ASN A 81 9.57 8.51 -2.85
N LEU A 82 10.18 7.64 -3.65
CA LEU A 82 10.99 6.53 -3.16
C LEU A 82 12.38 6.60 -3.79
N GLU A 83 13.39 6.24 -3.00
CA GLU A 83 14.75 6.07 -3.46
C GLU A 83 15.09 4.58 -3.50
N SER A 84 16.24 4.24 -4.09
CA SER A 84 16.66 2.84 -4.19
C SER A 84 16.65 2.16 -2.82
N GLY A 85 15.99 1.02 -2.72
CA GLY A 85 15.88 0.25 -1.48
C GLY A 85 14.67 0.59 -0.62
N ASP A 86 13.96 1.67 -0.92
CA ASP A 86 12.75 2.03 -0.18
C ASP A 86 11.62 1.07 -0.55
N LYS A 87 10.80 0.74 0.45
CA LYS A 87 9.70 -0.20 0.29
C LYS A 87 8.42 0.35 0.88
N ILE A 88 7.30 -0.09 0.33
CA ILE A 88 5.98 0.25 0.85
C ILE A 88 5.21 -1.04 1.14
N ARG A 89 4.59 -1.11 2.32
CA ARG A 89 3.79 -2.25 2.77
C ARG A 89 2.41 -1.80 3.17
N ILE A 90 1.43 -2.67 2.99
CA ILE A 90 0.03 -2.42 3.32
C ILE A 90 -0.52 -3.64 4.03
N ILE A 91 -1.16 -3.42 5.17
CA ILE A 91 -1.89 -4.45 5.89
C ILE A 91 -3.29 -3.98 6.20
N ALA A 92 -4.22 -4.91 6.35
CA ALA A 92 -5.62 -4.61 6.64
C ALA A 92 -6.13 -5.49 7.78
N THR A 93 -6.98 -4.90 8.61
CA THR A 93 -7.69 -5.62 9.67
C THR A 93 -9.17 -5.41 9.46
N MET A 94 -9.92 -6.50 9.38
CA MET A 94 -11.37 -6.41 9.25
C MET A 94 -12.03 -6.16 10.61
N ASP A 95 -13.05 -5.31 10.63
CA ASP A 95 -13.73 -4.94 11.87
C ASP A 95 -14.44 -6.13 12.54
N ASP A 96 -14.82 -7.13 11.76
CA ASP A 96 -15.48 -8.34 12.28
C ASP A 96 -14.52 -9.48 12.60
N GLY A 97 -13.21 -9.23 12.50
CA GLY A 97 -12.17 -10.23 12.78
C GLY A 97 -11.98 -11.26 11.67
N SER A 98 -12.67 -11.14 10.55
CA SER A 98 -12.50 -12.06 9.42
C SER A 98 -11.17 -11.83 8.71
N SER A 99 -10.81 -12.73 7.81
CA SER A 99 -9.63 -12.56 6.97
C SER A 99 -9.81 -11.38 6.02
N PRO A 100 -8.79 -10.57 5.81
CA PRO A 100 -8.90 -9.43 4.91
C PRO A 100 -9.23 -9.82 3.48
N VAL A 101 -10.09 -9.02 2.84
CA VAL A 101 -10.45 -9.16 1.44
C VAL A 101 -10.22 -7.84 0.71
N CYS A 102 -9.18 -7.13 1.10
CA CYS A 102 -8.80 -5.86 0.50
C CYS A 102 -7.78 -6.06 -0.61
N GLU A 103 -7.80 -5.16 -1.58
CA GLU A 103 -6.82 -5.14 -2.65
C GLU A 103 -6.21 -3.75 -2.75
N ALA A 104 -4.94 -3.68 -3.10
CA ALA A 104 -4.23 -2.44 -3.29
C ALA A 104 -3.62 -2.39 -4.69
N PHE A 105 -3.65 -1.20 -5.28
CA PHE A 105 -3.09 -0.94 -6.60
C PHE A 105 -2.37 0.41 -6.59
N ALA A 106 -1.20 0.47 -7.16
CA ALA A 106 -0.43 1.70 -7.26
C ALA A 106 -0.04 2.01 -8.70
N SER A 107 -0.09 3.29 -9.05
CA SER A 107 0.49 3.82 -10.28
C SER A 107 1.84 4.43 -9.96
N ILE A 108 2.88 3.99 -10.67
CA ILE A 108 4.27 4.29 -10.33
C ILE A 108 4.97 4.86 -11.56
N LEU A 109 5.83 5.86 -11.34
CA LEU A 109 6.78 6.32 -12.35
C LEU A 109 8.19 6.00 -11.84
N GLU A 110 8.90 5.15 -12.56
CA GLU A 110 10.31 4.89 -12.30
C GLU A 110 11.15 5.83 -13.17
N VAL A 111 12.03 6.55 -12.51
CA VAL A 111 12.84 7.57 -13.16
C VAL A 111 14.19 7.00 -13.62
#